data_65557c2a5f364a9071856303a3e9053a
#
_entry.id   65557c2a5f364a9071856303a3e9053a
#
_cell.length_a   1.000
_cell.length_b   1.000
_cell.length_c   1.000
_cell.angle_alpha   90.00
_cell.angle_beta   90.00
_cell.angle_gamma   90.00
#
_symmetry.space_group_name_H-M   'P 1'
#
loop_
_entity.id
_entity.type
_entity.pdbx_description
1 polymer ?
#
loop_
_entity_poly.entity_id
_entity_poly.type
_entity_poly.pdbx_seq_one_letter_code
_entity_poly.pdbx_strand_id
1 'polypeptide(L)'
;MCTLSMTMRGTAIQVTVLSLKPGFEEMLIPELAPIVEASREITGCLAFDLYRLRDERSTLVLHEIWNTHEALRAYALSPLKSEISILVARFLIQPLRTWEIEEVR
;
A
#
# COMPACT_ATOMS: atom_id res chain seq x y z
N MET A 1 5.80 -16.93 -18.11
CA MET A 1 6.96 -16.52 -17.33
C MET A 1 7.54 -15.24 -17.88
N CYS A 2 8.14 -15.32 -19.05
CA CYS A 2 8.67 -14.11 -19.65
C CYS A 2 7.61 -13.05 -19.80
N THR A 3 6.38 -13.47 -20.11
CA THR A 3 5.27 -12.55 -20.23
C THR A 3 5.04 -11.77 -18.96
N LEU A 4 5.12 -12.46 -17.82
CA LEU A 4 4.92 -11.81 -16.54
C LEU A 4 6.04 -10.80 -16.27
N SER A 5 7.29 -11.17 -16.51
CA SER A 5 8.40 -10.25 -16.34
C SER A 5 8.24 -9.01 -17.21
N MET A 6 7.83 -9.22 -18.47
CA MET A 6 7.62 -8.12 -19.38
C MET A 6 6.48 -7.23 -18.91
N THR A 7 5.42 -7.84 -18.38
CA THR A 7 4.28 -7.07 -17.87
C THR A 7 4.69 -6.18 -16.71
N MET A 8 5.61 -6.67 -15.88
CA MET A 8 6.05 -5.90 -14.72
C MET A 8 7.09 -4.84 -15.08
N ARG A 9 7.66 -4.92 -16.27
CA ARG A 9 8.64 -3.95 -16.71
C ARG A 9 7.98 -2.60 -16.89
N GLY A 10 8.56 -1.56 -16.31
CA GLY A 10 7.98 -0.22 -16.38
C GLY A 10 6.91 0.05 -15.36
N THR A 11 6.52 -0.97 -14.60
CA THR A 11 5.56 -0.76 -13.52
C THR A 11 6.24 -0.08 -12.34
N ALA A 12 5.43 0.53 -11.48
CA ALA A 12 5.91 1.10 -10.22
C ALA A 12 5.40 0.23 -9.09
N ILE A 13 6.29 -0.22 -8.23
CA ILE A 13 5.95 -1.07 -7.09
C ILE A 13 6.30 -0.32 -5.82
N GLN A 14 5.35 -0.22 -4.90
CA GLN A 14 5.55 0.53 -3.67
C GLN A 14 5.14 -0.31 -2.47
N VAL A 15 5.95 -0.23 -1.41
CA VAL A 15 5.67 -0.91 -0.16
C VAL A 15 5.66 0.13 0.95
N THR A 16 4.61 0.12 1.77
CA THR A 16 4.48 1.02 2.91
C THR A 16 4.32 0.19 4.17
N VAL A 17 5.12 0.49 5.19
CA VAL A 17 5.06 -0.21 6.47
C VAL A 17 4.38 0.69 7.49
N LEU A 18 3.35 0.14 8.15
CA LEU A 18 2.59 0.83 9.19
C LEU A 18 2.87 0.14 10.52
N SER A 19 3.64 0.81 11.38
CA SER A 19 3.90 0.29 12.73
C SER A 19 2.89 0.91 13.67
N LEU A 20 1.96 0.09 14.14
CA LEU A 20 0.82 0.56 14.93
C LEU A 20 1.08 0.42 16.42
N LYS A 21 0.33 1.20 17.19
CA LYS A 21 0.25 0.98 18.63
C LYS A 21 -0.26 -0.43 18.85
N PRO A 22 0.35 -1.20 19.77
CA PRO A 22 -0.04 -2.60 19.96
C PRO A 22 -1.53 -2.76 20.24
N GLY A 23 -2.14 -3.70 19.53
CA GLY A 23 -3.55 -4.01 19.72
C GLY A 23 -4.51 -3.18 18.90
N PHE A 24 -4.02 -2.12 18.24
CA PHE A 24 -4.93 -1.25 17.47
C PHE A 24 -5.16 -1.74 16.04
N GLU A 25 -4.47 -2.79 15.62
CA GLU A 25 -4.69 -3.33 14.28
C GLU A 25 -6.13 -3.79 14.09
N GLU A 26 -6.75 -4.31 15.15
CA GLU A 26 -8.12 -4.80 15.05
C GLU A 26 -9.13 -3.68 14.86
N MET A 27 -8.79 -2.47 15.28
CA MET A 27 -9.64 -1.31 15.06
C MET A 27 -9.40 -0.71 13.69
N LEU A 28 -8.16 -0.72 13.25
CA LEU A 28 -7.78 -0.06 11.99
C LEU A 28 -8.18 -0.88 10.76
N ILE A 29 -7.96 -2.19 10.79
CA ILE A 29 -8.16 -3.02 9.60
C ILE A 29 -9.57 -2.90 9.02
N PRO A 30 -10.65 -2.96 9.82
CA PRO A 30 -11.99 -2.82 9.25
C PRO A 30 -12.24 -1.48 8.60
N GLU A 31 -11.59 -0.41 9.07
CA GLU A 31 -11.77 0.91 8.48
C GLU A 31 -10.88 1.09 7.26
N LEU A 32 -9.74 0.42 7.23
CA LEU A 32 -8.79 0.54 6.13
C LEU A 32 -9.20 -0.32 4.94
N ALA A 33 -9.81 -1.47 5.19
CA ALA A 33 -10.15 -2.41 4.13
C ALA A 33 -11.00 -1.82 3.01
N PRO A 34 -12.06 -1.03 3.29
CA PRO A 34 -12.84 -0.45 2.21
C PRO A 34 -12.03 0.51 1.35
N ILE A 35 -11.07 1.24 1.95
CA ILE A 35 -10.24 2.17 1.20
C ILE A 35 -9.25 1.40 0.33
N VAL A 36 -8.73 0.28 0.83
CA VAL A 36 -7.87 -0.59 0.04
C VAL A 36 -8.64 -1.11 -1.17
N GLU A 37 -9.88 -1.55 -0.97
CA GLU A 37 -10.68 -2.05 -2.07
C GLU A 37 -11.00 -0.97 -3.09
N ALA A 38 -11.33 0.23 -2.63
CA ALA A 38 -11.57 1.35 -3.53
C ALA A 38 -10.32 1.71 -4.32
N SER A 39 -9.15 1.58 -3.70
CA SER A 39 -7.89 1.90 -4.38
C SER A 39 -7.62 0.95 -5.54
N ARG A 40 -8.09 -0.28 -5.46
CA ARG A 40 -7.92 -1.24 -6.54
C ARG A 40 -8.63 -0.81 -7.83
N GLU A 41 -9.63 0.06 -7.71
CA GLU A 41 -10.40 0.51 -8.86
C GLU A 41 -9.81 1.74 -9.54
N ILE A 42 -8.74 2.29 -8.99
CA ILE A 42 -8.10 3.47 -9.57
C ILE A 42 -7.42 3.07 -10.88
N THR A 43 -7.61 3.91 -11.90
CA THR A 43 -6.98 3.66 -13.20
C THR A 43 -5.47 3.51 -13.04
N GLY A 44 -4.94 2.44 -13.60
CA GLY A 44 -3.51 2.14 -13.52
C GLY A 44 -3.11 1.27 -12.36
N CYS A 45 -4.02 1.00 -11.43
CA CYS A 45 -3.73 0.12 -10.30
C CYS A 45 -3.78 -1.34 -10.75
N LEU A 46 -2.66 -2.04 -10.60
CA LEU A 46 -2.59 -3.46 -10.94
C LEU A 46 -2.74 -4.33 -9.69
N ALA A 47 -2.34 -3.82 -8.54
CA ALA A 47 -2.49 -4.53 -7.28
C ALA A 47 -2.46 -3.52 -6.14
N PHE A 48 -3.25 -3.79 -5.12
CA PHE A 48 -3.28 -2.95 -3.92
C PHE A 48 -3.71 -3.86 -2.80
N ASP A 49 -2.76 -4.29 -1.95
CA ASP A 49 -3.02 -5.32 -0.96
C ASP A 49 -2.50 -4.91 0.40
N LEU A 50 -3.21 -5.36 1.43
CA LEU A 50 -2.87 -5.10 2.81
C LEU A 50 -2.46 -6.42 3.46
N TYR A 51 -1.28 -6.43 4.08
CA TYR A 51 -0.77 -7.60 4.76
C TYR A 51 -0.47 -7.28 6.21
N ARG A 52 -0.37 -8.30 7.03
CA ARG A 52 0.06 -8.19 8.42
C ARG A 52 1.29 -9.08 8.58
N LEU A 53 2.30 -8.57 9.28
CA LEU A 53 3.45 -9.41 9.59
C LEU A 53 3.01 -10.51 10.55
N ARG A 54 3.44 -11.73 10.23
CA ARG A 54 3.01 -12.89 11.01
C ARG A 54 3.48 -12.80 12.46
N ASP A 55 4.72 -12.37 12.65
CA ASP A 55 5.34 -12.37 13.97
C ASP A 55 5.28 -11.02 14.68
N GLU A 56 4.77 -9.99 13.99
CA GLU A 56 4.59 -8.66 14.58
C GLU A 56 3.20 -8.17 14.18
N ARG A 57 2.21 -8.63 14.93
CA ARG A 57 0.83 -8.45 14.52
C ARG A 57 0.38 -6.99 14.43
N SER A 58 1.08 -6.08 15.11
CA SER A 58 0.75 -4.66 15.03
C SER A 58 1.50 -3.95 13.90
N THR A 59 2.15 -4.69 13.02
CA THR A 59 2.79 -4.13 11.84
C THR A 59 2.06 -4.58 10.59
N LEU A 60 1.55 -3.60 9.84
CA LEU A 60 0.85 -3.86 8.58
C LEU A 60 1.72 -3.39 7.43
N VAL A 61 1.48 -3.99 6.27
CA VAL A 61 2.23 -3.66 5.05
C VAL A 61 1.23 -3.44 3.93
N LEU A 62 1.32 -2.29 3.28
CA LEU A 62 0.59 -2.04 2.04
C LEU A 62 1.53 -2.31 0.89
N HIS A 63 1.07 -3.08 -0.07
CA HIS A 63 1.82 -3.41 -1.27
C HIS A 63 1.02 -2.97 -2.47
N GLU A 64 1.63 -2.16 -3.34
CA GLU A 64 0.94 -1.57 -4.49
C GLU A 64 1.74 -1.79 -5.75
N ILE A 65 1.05 -2.08 -6.83
CA ILE A 65 1.68 -2.15 -8.15
C ILE A 65 0.85 -1.28 -9.08
N TRP A 66 1.52 -0.35 -9.73
CA TRP A 66 0.91 0.58 -10.68
C TRP A 66 1.49 0.35 -12.07
N ASN A 67 0.66 0.51 -13.11
CA ASN A 67 1.12 0.21 -14.46
C ASN A 67 2.19 1.18 -14.97
N THR A 68 2.27 2.38 -14.37
CA THR A 68 3.30 3.36 -14.71
C THR A 68 3.67 4.15 -13.47
N HIS A 69 4.82 4.82 -13.52
CA HIS A 69 5.21 5.73 -12.44
C HIS A 69 4.28 6.95 -12.37
N GLU A 70 3.74 7.37 -13.52
CA GLU A 70 2.77 8.46 -13.53
C GLU A 70 1.51 8.10 -12.76
N ALA A 71 1.05 6.85 -12.92
CA ALA A 71 -0.14 6.41 -12.19
C ALA A 71 0.11 6.41 -10.69
N LEU A 72 1.30 5.97 -10.26
CA LEU A 72 1.66 6.02 -8.86
C LEU A 72 1.68 7.46 -8.34
N ARG A 73 2.27 8.37 -9.11
CA ARG A 73 2.32 9.77 -8.70
C ARG A 73 0.94 10.38 -8.62
N ALA A 74 0.06 10.04 -9.56
CA ALA A 74 -1.31 10.52 -9.52
C ALA A 74 -2.04 10.01 -8.28
N TYR A 75 -1.83 8.73 -7.94
CA TYR A 75 -2.41 8.18 -6.73
C TYR A 75 -1.89 8.90 -5.49
N ALA A 76 -0.60 9.23 -5.45
CA ALA A 76 -0.01 9.91 -4.30
C ALA A 76 -0.69 11.25 -4.01
N LEU A 77 -1.31 11.86 -5.01
CA LEU A 77 -2.02 13.13 -4.87
C LEU A 77 -3.54 12.94 -4.78
N SER A 78 -4.00 11.70 -4.73
CA SER A 78 -5.45 11.42 -4.78
C SER A 78 -6.10 11.55 -3.41
N PRO A 79 -7.43 11.76 -3.39
CA PRO A 79 -8.17 11.78 -2.12
C PRO A 79 -8.07 10.47 -1.35
N LEU A 80 -8.01 9.32 -2.04
CA LEU A 80 -7.91 8.03 -1.36
C LEU A 80 -6.60 7.93 -0.59
N LYS A 81 -5.50 8.41 -1.18
CA LYS A 81 -4.21 8.41 -0.48
C LYS A 81 -4.29 9.30 0.77
N SER A 82 -4.93 10.45 0.66
CA SER A 82 -5.12 11.34 1.80
C SER A 82 -5.95 10.67 2.89
N GLU A 83 -7.02 9.95 2.50
CA GLU A 83 -7.85 9.26 3.47
C GLU A 83 -7.05 8.21 4.25
N ILE A 84 -6.23 7.45 3.54
CA ILE A 84 -5.40 6.45 4.20
C ILE A 84 -4.45 7.13 5.19
N SER A 85 -3.78 8.19 4.73
CA SER A 85 -2.80 8.89 5.58
C SER A 85 -3.44 9.45 6.84
N ILE A 86 -4.61 10.06 6.70
CA ILE A 86 -5.30 10.65 7.84
C ILE A 86 -5.77 9.56 8.80
N LEU A 87 -6.33 8.49 8.25
CA LEU A 87 -6.86 7.39 9.06
C LEU A 87 -5.75 6.73 9.88
N VAL A 88 -4.65 6.34 9.22
CA VAL A 88 -3.62 5.57 9.91
C VAL A 88 -2.82 6.42 10.89
N ALA A 89 -2.75 7.74 10.67
CA ALA A 89 -1.92 8.60 11.51
C ALA A 89 -2.26 8.48 12.99
N ARG A 90 -3.51 8.23 13.31
CA ARG A 90 -3.96 8.14 14.71
C ARG A 90 -3.47 6.88 15.41
N PHE A 91 -3.04 5.88 14.65
CA PHE A 91 -2.69 4.58 15.19
C PHE A 91 -1.21 4.27 15.13
N LEU A 92 -0.41 5.13 14.51
CA LEU A 92 1.01 4.85 14.31
C LEU A 92 1.82 5.16 15.57
N ILE A 93 2.84 4.33 15.84
CA ILE A 93 3.80 4.63 16.91
C ILE A 93 5.03 5.33 16.34
N GLN A 94 5.15 5.37 15.00
CA GLN A 94 6.24 6.06 14.32
C GLN A 94 5.75 6.41 12.93
N PRO A 95 6.41 7.36 12.24
CA PRO A 95 5.97 7.76 10.90
C PRO A 95 5.97 6.60 9.92
N LEU A 96 5.08 6.70 8.94
CA LEU A 96 5.05 5.73 7.85
C LEU A 96 6.40 5.66 7.17
N ARG A 97 6.75 4.47 6.73
CA ARG A 97 7.95 4.26 5.93
C ARG A 97 7.51 3.67 4.60
N THR A 98 7.92 4.32 3.53
CA THR A 98 7.51 3.93 2.19
C THR A 98 8.73 3.78 1.31
N TRP A 99 8.76 2.71 0.52
CA TRP A 99 9.82 2.46 -0.44
C TRP A 99 9.22 2.15 -1.78
N GLU A 100 9.83 2.71 -2.82
CA GLU A 100 9.61 2.21 -4.16
C GLU A 100 10.63 1.11 -4.38
N ILE A 101 10.19 -0.03 -4.89
CA ILE A 101 11.06 -1.16 -5.12
C ILE A 101 10.98 -1.57 -6.58
N GLU A 102 11.97 -2.31 -7.01
CA GLU A 102 11.98 -2.79 -8.40
C GLU A 102 12.33 -4.26 -8.41
N GLU A 103 11.83 -4.94 -9.42
CA GLU A 103 12.12 -6.36 -9.59
C GLU A 103 13.57 -6.52 -10.05
N VAL A 104 14.32 -7.38 -9.38
CA VAL A 104 15.71 -7.64 -9.74
C VAL A 104 15.80 -8.84 -10.67
N ARG A 105 14.89 -9.81 -10.49
CA ARG A 105 14.91 -11.02 -11.29
C ARG A 105 13.51 -11.51 -11.56
#